data_6ad129389fc400097d572988dd8b133d
#
_entry.id   6ad129389fc400097d572988dd8b133d
#
_cell.length_a   1.000
_cell.length_b   1.000
_cell.length_c   1.000
_cell.angle_alpha   90.00
_cell.angle_beta   90.00
_cell.angle_gamma   90.00
#
_symmetry.space_group_name_H-M   'P 1'
#
loop_
_entity.id
_entity.type
_entity.pdbx_description
1 polymer ?
#
loop_
_entity_poly.entity_id
_entity_poly.type
_entity_poly.pdbx_seq_one_letter_code
_entity_poly.pdbx_strand_id
1 'polypeptide(L)'
;MKVSYYKLLLSLLGLTMLGAITSSVYSQKYPEWAIGPFKRYEGNPIMKPQGKFGTWESQNAYNPAVIVRDNRFLMLYRGENSDTTLFKHYRSQIGFAESEDGIHWKRYPNNPVLKAEFDYELPGGLEDPRLIELDGTYYVYYTAYCADKHSFWLCVATSADMKHWTKHGPIWGDWDIKNIKNGAILTDPSNRPVKINGKYVLYCSGNDTAYICYSEDLIHWEIKDIENVIPKGFYPWEFCMAMTDYEPTKQNIILFLGSRHNGGNGEMTWNYALGQSLIKKDNPEKIVEIMEDPYMVPT
;
A
#
# COMPACT_ATOMS: atom_id res chain seq x y z
N MET A 1 11.86 47.96 58.81
CA MET A 1 12.34 48.04 57.45
C MET A 1 13.24 46.85 57.17
N LYS A 2 12.66 45.60 57.20
CA LYS A 2 13.34 44.32 56.90
C LYS A 2 12.34 43.25 56.44
N VAL A 3 11.54 43.55 55.41
CA VAL A 3 10.54 42.60 54.84
C VAL A 3 10.55 42.63 53.32
N SER A 4 11.58 43.11 52.67
CA SER A 4 11.56 43.26 51.20
C SER A 4 12.55 42.39 50.41
N TYR A 5 13.35 41.56 51.05
CA TYR A 5 14.33 40.77 50.32
C TYR A 5 13.97 39.29 50.10
N TYR A 6 12.99 38.74 50.83
CA TYR A 6 12.58 37.34 50.66
C TYR A 6 11.55 37.11 49.57
N LYS A 7 10.87 38.14 49.08
CA LYS A 7 9.93 37.99 47.95
C LYS A 7 10.55 38.06 46.58
N LEU A 8 11.80 38.57 46.48
CA LEU A 8 12.52 38.66 45.21
C LEU A 8 13.34 37.41 44.89
N LEU A 9 13.69 36.59 45.90
CA LEU A 9 14.43 35.35 45.69
C LEU A 9 13.55 34.16 45.32
N LEU A 10 12.26 34.20 45.66
CA LEU A 10 11.28 33.15 45.28
C LEU A 10 10.72 33.33 43.88
N SER A 11 10.81 34.52 43.31
CA SER A 11 10.42 34.73 41.90
C SER A 11 11.51 34.41 40.85
N LEU A 12 12.79 34.33 41.29
CA LEU A 12 13.87 33.91 40.40
C LEU A 12 14.14 32.40 40.40
N LEU A 13 13.67 31.67 41.44
CA LEU A 13 13.76 30.21 41.47
C LEU A 13 12.57 29.51 40.79
N GLY A 14 11.48 30.27 40.51
CA GLY A 14 10.30 29.79 39.80
C GLY A 14 10.41 29.87 38.25
N LEU A 15 11.40 30.58 37.71
CA LEU A 15 11.57 30.77 36.26
C LEU A 15 12.61 29.88 35.61
N THR A 16 13.33 29.04 36.37
CA THR A 16 14.34 28.13 35.82
C THR A 16 13.89 26.68 35.77
N MET A 17 12.64 26.36 36.12
CA MET A 17 12.05 25.03 35.92
C MET A 17 11.02 24.94 34.77
N LEU A 18 10.94 25.95 33.91
CA LEU A 18 10.13 25.90 32.70
C LEU A 18 11.02 25.89 31.45
N GLY A 19 11.89 24.90 31.35
CA GLY A 19 12.81 24.89 30.22
C GLY A 19 13.53 23.58 29.96
N ALA A 20 12.89 22.47 30.27
CA ALA A 20 13.36 21.17 29.76
C ALA A 20 12.17 20.20 29.62
N ILE A 21 11.15 20.62 28.90
CA ILE A 21 10.42 19.63 28.09
C ILE A 21 11.38 19.37 26.93
N THR A 22 12.38 18.55 27.19
CA THR A 22 13.01 17.81 26.12
C THR A 22 11.88 16.99 25.52
N SER A 23 11.32 17.48 24.41
CA SER A 23 10.75 16.59 23.44
C SER A 23 11.87 15.58 23.20
N SER A 24 11.77 14.41 23.81
CA SER A 24 12.46 13.24 23.34
C SER A 24 11.90 13.06 21.93
N VAL A 25 12.58 13.66 20.96
CA VAL A 25 12.49 13.22 19.59
C VAL A 25 12.92 11.78 19.70
N TYR A 26 11.96 10.88 19.72
CA TYR A 26 12.21 9.46 19.50
C TYR A 26 12.93 9.45 18.16
N SER A 27 14.25 9.35 18.20
CA SER A 27 15.05 9.05 17.04
C SER A 27 14.63 7.64 16.66
N GLN A 28 13.67 7.55 15.76
CA GLN A 28 13.23 6.29 15.18
C GLN A 28 14.47 5.58 14.69
N LYS A 29 14.81 4.45 15.30
CA LYS A 29 16.01 3.70 14.94
C LYS A 29 15.73 2.97 13.64
N TYR A 30 16.14 3.57 12.54
CA TYR A 30 16.04 2.99 11.23
C TYR A 30 17.06 1.85 11.09
N PRO A 31 16.65 0.61 10.77
CA PRO A 31 17.62 -0.44 10.46
C PRO A 31 18.43 -0.08 9.22
N GLU A 32 19.71 -0.47 9.18
CA GLU A 32 20.61 -0.17 8.05
C GLU A 32 20.11 -0.76 6.72
N TRP A 33 19.36 -1.86 6.79
CA TRP A 33 18.80 -2.49 5.63
C TRP A 33 17.52 -1.81 5.10
N ALA A 34 16.85 -0.98 5.91
CA ALA A 34 15.56 -0.40 5.52
C ALA A 34 15.73 0.73 4.49
N ILE A 35 14.80 0.79 3.58
CA ILE A 35 14.71 1.87 2.58
C ILE A 35 14.12 3.11 3.23
N GLY A 36 14.82 4.24 3.16
CA GLY A 36 14.39 5.51 3.74
C GLY A 36 15.53 6.26 4.40
N PRO A 37 15.26 7.21 5.31
CA PRO A 37 13.93 7.61 5.81
C PRO A 37 13.10 8.35 4.74
N PHE A 38 11.78 8.12 4.75
CA PHE A 38 10.85 8.82 3.88
C PHE A 38 10.39 10.14 4.49
N LYS A 39 10.28 11.17 3.66
CA LYS A 39 9.76 12.47 4.05
C LYS A 39 8.48 12.78 3.26
N ARG A 40 7.43 13.20 3.96
CA ARG A 40 6.20 13.63 3.28
C ARG A 40 6.47 14.86 2.44
N TYR A 41 5.96 14.85 1.22
CA TYR A 41 6.00 16.03 0.37
C TYR A 41 5.02 17.09 0.92
N GLU A 42 5.48 18.33 1.05
CA GLU A 42 4.68 19.43 1.65
C GLU A 42 3.48 19.82 0.79
N GLY A 43 3.55 19.59 -0.53
CA GLY A 43 2.46 19.85 -1.47
C GLY A 43 1.37 18.77 -1.51
N ASN A 44 1.41 17.76 -0.62
CA ASN A 44 0.34 16.76 -0.57
C ASN A 44 -1.01 17.38 -0.15
N PRO A 45 -2.14 16.85 -0.66
CA PRO A 45 -2.26 15.77 -1.62
C PRO A 45 -1.98 16.23 -3.05
N ILE A 46 -1.12 15.48 -3.77
CA ILE A 46 -0.78 15.74 -5.19
C ILE A 46 -1.89 15.33 -6.16
N MET A 47 -2.86 14.56 -5.70
CA MET A 47 -4.06 14.20 -6.45
C MET A 47 -5.28 14.27 -5.52
N LYS A 48 -6.34 14.93 -5.96
CA LYS A 48 -7.61 15.07 -5.21
C LYS A 48 -8.75 14.46 -6.01
N PRO A 49 -9.85 14.02 -5.37
CA PRO A 49 -11.07 13.63 -6.07
C PRO A 49 -11.54 14.70 -7.04
N GLN A 50 -12.20 14.32 -8.10
CA GLN A 50 -12.76 15.22 -9.10
C GLN A 50 -14.18 14.85 -9.48
N GLY A 51 -14.87 15.84 -10.02
CA GLY A 51 -16.19 15.65 -10.60
C GLY A 51 -17.32 16.01 -9.64
N LYS A 52 -18.52 15.93 -10.18
CA LYS A 52 -19.75 16.17 -9.46
C LYS A 52 -20.15 14.92 -8.68
N PHE A 53 -20.98 15.11 -7.65
CA PHE A 53 -21.64 14.01 -6.95
C PHE A 53 -22.18 12.96 -7.94
N GLY A 54 -21.91 11.70 -7.66
CA GLY A 54 -22.30 10.56 -8.50
C GLY A 54 -21.35 10.21 -9.65
N THR A 55 -20.32 11.03 -9.92
CA THR A 55 -19.28 10.62 -10.87
C THR A 55 -18.28 9.66 -10.23
N TRP A 56 -17.57 8.90 -11.05
CA TRP A 56 -16.80 7.72 -10.62
C TRP A 56 -15.68 7.95 -9.59
N GLU A 57 -15.12 9.17 -9.49
CA GLU A 57 -14.06 9.53 -8.51
C GLU A 57 -14.43 10.75 -7.66
N SER A 58 -15.73 11.01 -7.46
CA SER A 58 -16.20 12.22 -6.76
C SER A 58 -15.95 12.21 -5.26
N GLN A 59 -15.77 11.04 -4.64
CA GLN A 59 -15.54 10.88 -3.20
C GLN A 59 -14.06 10.78 -2.85
N ASN A 60 -13.35 9.86 -3.49
CA ASN A 60 -11.96 9.55 -3.20
C ASN A 60 -11.15 9.31 -4.48
N ALA A 61 -9.85 9.66 -4.41
CA ALA A 61 -8.82 9.26 -5.35
C ALA A 61 -7.58 8.86 -4.52
N TYR A 62 -7.25 7.57 -4.46
CA TYR A 62 -6.27 7.02 -3.52
C TYR A 62 -5.73 5.67 -3.98
N ASN A 63 -4.91 4.99 -3.14
CA ASN A 63 -4.29 3.69 -3.40
C ASN A 63 -3.61 3.62 -4.78
N PRO A 64 -2.65 4.52 -5.09
CA PRO A 64 -1.97 4.53 -6.37
C PRO A 64 -1.00 3.38 -6.52
N ALA A 65 -0.91 2.83 -7.73
CA ALA A 65 0.18 1.99 -8.20
C ALA A 65 0.95 2.73 -9.29
N VAL A 66 2.23 3.00 -9.07
CA VAL A 66 3.05 3.82 -9.96
C VAL A 66 4.25 3.03 -10.46
N ILE A 67 4.51 3.12 -11.77
CA ILE A 67 5.74 2.64 -12.38
C ILE A 67 6.39 3.75 -13.23
N VAL A 68 7.67 3.63 -13.50
CA VAL A 68 8.40 4.55 -14.37
C VAL A 68 8.76 3.81 -15.65
N ARG A 69 8.35 4.35 -16.80
CA ARG A 69 8.70 3.86 -18.14
C ARG A 69 8.96 5.05 -19.06
N ASP A 70 10.02 4.94 -19.85
CA ASP A 70 10.41 5.98 -20.83
C ASP A 70 10.48 7.38 -20.21
N ASN A 71 11.09 7.51 -19.03
CA ASN A 71 11.19 8.72 -18.22
C ASN A 71 9.85 9.38 -17.86
N ARG A 72 8.76 8.61 -17.86
CA ARG A 72 7.43 9.07 -17.44
C ARG A 72 6.92 8.21 -16.28
N PHE A 73 6.21 8.84 -15.37
CA PHE A 73 5.48 8.17 -14.31
C PHE A 73 4.10 7.79 -14.85
N LEU A 74 3.76 6.51 -14.73
CA LEU A 74 2.46 5.95 -15.11
C LEU A 74 1.77 5.46 -13.85
N MET A 75 0.54 5.89 -13.59
CA MET A 75 -0.20 5.59 -12.38
C MET A 75 -1.57 5.00 -12.68
N LEU A 76 -1.85 3.85 -12.09
CA LEU A 76 -3.23 3.42 -11.85
C LEU A 76 -3.64 3.82 -10.43
N TYR A 77 -4.86 4.29 -10.25
CA TYR A 77 -5.36 4.72 -8.95
C TYR A 77 -6.83 4.33 -8.75
N ARG A 78 -7.21 4.08 -7.52
CA ARG A 78 -8.60 3.82 -7.14
C ARG A 78 -9.36 5.13 -7.04
N GLY A 79 -10.47 5.25 -7.76
CA GLY A 79 -11.45 6.30 -7.62
C GLY A 79 -12.74 5.76 -7.05
N GLU A 80 -13.41 6.53 -6.20
CA GLU A 80 -14.70 6.18 -5.60
C GLU A 80 -15.78 7.21 -5.85
N ASN A 81 -16.96 6.70 -6.06
CA ASN A 81 -18.19 7.45 -6.27
C ASN A 81 -18.85 7.78 -4.93
N SER A 82 -19.32 9.02 -4.75
CA SER A 82 -20.04 9.48 -3.56
C SER A 82 -21.53 9.15 -3.56
N ASP A 83 -22.08 8.63 -4.65
CA ASP A 83 -23.50 8.29 -4.74
C ASP A 83 -23.78 6.92 -4.11
N THR A 84 -24.27 6.94 -2.86
CA THR A 84 -24.64 5.74 -2.11
C THR A 84 -26.05 5.25 -2.44
N THR A 85 -26.83 5.98 -3.24
CA THR A 85 -28.21 5.62 -3.56
C THR A 85 -28.29 4.52 -4.63
N LEU A 86 -27.33 4.49 -5.56
CA LEU A 86 -27.22 3.47 -6.61
C LEU A 86 -26.65 2.15 -6.07
N PHE A 87 -25.88 2.21 -5.00
CA PHE A 87 -25.23 1.05 -4.39
C PHE A 87 -25.25 1.23 -2.87
N LYS A 88 -25.56 0.18 -2.12
CA LYS A 88 -25.48 0.20 -0.65
C LYS A 88 -24.08 0.52 -0.12
N HIS A 89 -23.08 0.47 -0.99
CA HIS A 89 -21.67 0.77 -0.75
C HIS A 89 -21.09 1.61 -1.89
N TYR A 90 -20.00 2.31 -1.62
CA TYR A 90 -19.25 3.07 -2.63
C TYR A 90 -18.74 2.13 -3.73
N ARG A 91 -18.90 2.57 -4.97
CA ARG A 91 -18.38 1.83 -6.13
C ARG A 91 -16.99 2.32 -6.48
N SER A 92 -16.01 1.44 -6.33
CA SER A 92 -14.63 1.69 -6.72
C SER A 92 -14.37 1.29 -8.17
N GLN A 93 -13.55 2.06 -8.88
CA GLN A 93 -13.04 1.79 -10.22
C GLN A 93 -11.60 2.26 -10.34
N ILE A 94 -10.90 1.83 -11.40
CA ILE A 94 -9.48 2.16 -11.59
C ILE A 94 -9.33 3.20 -12.70
N GLY A 95 -8.68 4.31 -12.37
CA GLY A 95 -8.28 5.35 -13.31
C GLY A 95 -6.81 5.27 -13.69
N PHE A 96 -6.47 5.92 -14.81
CA PHE A 96 -5.11 6.09 -15.30
C PHE A 96 -4.71 7.56 -15.31
N ALA A 97 -3.50 7.85 -14.88
CA ALA A 97 -2.87 9.16 -14.97
C ALA A 97 -1.38 9.02 -15.28
N GLU A 98 -0.80 10.05 -15.88
CA GLU A 98 0.61 10.13 -16.21
C GLU A 98 1.22 11.43 -15.72
N SER A 99 2.54 11.42 -15.47
CA SER A 99 3.31 12.58 -15.02
C SER A 99 4.73 12.53 -15.55
N GLU A 100 5.35 13.71 -15.74
CA GLU A 100 6.77 13.84 -16.07
C GLU A 100 7.65 13.98 -14.83
N ASP A 101 7.09 14.41 -13.70
CA ASP A 101 7.83 14.75 -12.48
C ASP A 101 7.37 13.99 -11.22
N GLY A 102 6.31 13.16 -11.34
CA GLY A 102 5.70 12.43 -10.22
C GLY A 102 4.88 13.31 -9.26
N ILE A 103 4.73 14.60 -9.55
CA ILE A 103 4.01 15.58 -8.73
C ILE A 103 2.78 16.09 -9.46
N HIS A 104 2.94 16.50 -10.72
CA HIS A 104 1.87 17.04 -11.55
C HIS A 104 1.29 15.95 -12.43
N TRP A 105 0.08 15.50 -12.12
CA TRP A 105 -0.56 14.35 -12.75
C TRP A 105 -1.64 14.77 -13.75
N LYS A 106 -1.55 14.23 -14.97
CA LYS A 106 -2.56 14.38 -16.00
C LYS A 106 -3.41 13.12 -16.11
N ARG A 107 -4.67 13.22 -15.72
CA ARG A 107 -5.65 12.12 -15.85
C ARG A 107 -5.95 11.80 -17.30
N TYR A 108 -6.12 10.52 -17.59
CA TYR A 108 -6.61 10.11 -18.91
C TYR A 108 -8.06 10.59 -19.09
N PRO A 109 -8.40 11.24 -20.23
CA PRO A 109 -9.73 11.85 -20.40
C PRO A 109 -10.90 10.85 -20.37
N ASN A 110 -10.65 9.60 -20.77
CA ASN A 110 -11.66 8.56 -20.84
C ASN A 110 -11.65 7.62 -19.62
N ASN A 111 -11.18 8.12 -18.46
CA ASN A 111 -11.28 7.37 -17.21
C ASN A 111 -12.74 7.08 -16.81
N PRO A 112 -13.01 5.99 -16.06
CA PRO A 112 -12.04 4.98 -15.60
C PRO A 112 -11.63 4.01 -16.70
N VAL A 113 -10.38 3.53 -16.65
CA VAL A 113 -9.83 2.58 -17.63
C VAL A 113 -10.19 1.13 -17.32
N LEU A 114 -10.44 0.81 -16.05
CA LEU A 114 -10.89 -0.52 -15.62
C LEU A 114 -12.16 -0.36 -14.77
N LYS A 115 -13.25 -0.91 -15.23
CA LYS A 115 -14.60 -0.74 -14.66
C LYS A 115 -15.09 -2.07 -14.09
N ALA A 116 -15.95 -1.99 -13.05
CA ALA A 116 -16.66 -3.16 -12.57
C ALA A 116 -17.74 -3.57 -13.60
N GLU A 117 -17.72 -4.81 -14.04
CA GLU A 117 -18.58 -5.35 -15.09
C GLU A 117 -19.20 -6.70 -14.73
N PHE A 118 -18.52 -7.48 -13.89
CA PHE A 118 -18.91 -8.84 -13.56
C PHE A 118 -19.59 -8.94 -12.18
N ASP A 119 -20.39 -9.96 -11.96
CA ASP A 119 -21.11 -10.17 -10.70
C ASP A 119 -20.22 -10.29 -9.47
N TYR A 120 -18.97 -10.71 -9.64
CA TYR A 120 -17.99 -10.78 -8.56
C TYR A 120 -17.30 -9.43 -8.25
N GLU A 121 -17.54 -8.42 -9.08
CA GLU A 121 -17.09 -7.04 -8.91
C GLU A 121 -18.22 -6.10 -8.48
N LEU A 122 -19.47 -6.57 -8.50
CA LEU A 122 -20.67 -5.76 -8.29
C LEU A 122 -21.49 -6.23 -7.07
N PRO A 123 -22.10 -5.26 -6.33
CA PRO A 123 -21.90 -3.81 -6.38
C PRO A 123 -20.59 -3.43 -5.68
N GLY A 124 -19.76 -3.22 -5.28
CA GLY A 124 -18.51 -2.85 -4.62
C GLY A 124 -17.50 -2.22 -5.58
N GLY A 125 -16.95 -3.01 -6.49
CA GLY A 125 -16.08 -2.50 -7.55
C GLY A 125 -14.67 -3.08 -7.53
N LEU A 126 -13.73 -2.32 -8.09
CA LEU A 126 -12.33 -2.69 -8.23
C LEU A 126 -11.48 -1.81 -7.30
N GLU A 127 -10.67 -2.46 -6.47
CA GLU A 127 -9.91 -1.79 -5.41
C GLU A 127 -8.41 -2.08 -5.51
N ASP A 128 -7.60 -1.17 -4.96
CA ASP A 128 -6.22 -1.35 -4.56
C ASP A 128 -5.32 -1.92 -5.66
N PRO A 129 -5.16 -1.24 -6.81
CA PRO A 129 -4.36 -1.75 -7.92
C PRO A 129 -2.89 -1.93 -7.52
N ARG A 130 -2.25 -2.97 -8.08
CA ARG A 130 -0.79 -3.18 -8.08
C ARG A 130 -0.35 -3.40 -9.51
N LEU A 131 0.62 -2.63 -9.96
CA LEU A 131 1.00 -2.53 -11.36
C LEU A 131 2.44 -2.97 -11.57
N ILE A 132 2.65 -3.84 -12.54
CA ILE A 132 3.96 -4.21 -13.07
C ILE A 132 3.95 -4.20 -14.59
N GLU A 133 5.11 -4.26 -15.19
CA GLU A 133 5.26 -4.42 -16.65
C GLU A 133 6.35 -5.43 -16.94
N LEU A 134 6.09 -6.30 -17.91
CA LEU A 134 7.04 -7.25 -18.46
C LEU A 134 6.87 -7.33 -19.98
N ASP A 135 7.98 -7.06 -20.71
CA ASP A 135 8.08 -7.19 -22.17
C ASP A 135 6.94 -6.51 -22.94
N GLY A 136 6.59 -5.28 -22.51
CA GLY A 136 5.55 -4.46 -23.15
C GLY A 136 4.13 -4.82 -22.75
N THR A 137 3.94 -5.78 -21.85
CA THR A 137 2.63 -6.13 -21.26
C THR A 137 2.54 -5.60 -19.85
N TYR A 138 1.54 -4.77 -19.59
CA TYR A 138 1.17 -4.31 -18.25
C TYR A 138 0.26 -5.32 -17.58
N TYR A 139 0.52 -5.60 -16.30
CA TYR A 139 -0.30 -6.45 -15.45
C TYR A 139 -0.79 -5.62 -14.28
N VAL A 140 -2.09 -5.56 -14.06
CA VAL A 140 -2.67 -5.00 -12.86
C VAL A 140 -3.31 -6.09 -12.03
N TYR A 141 -2.86 -6.20 -10.77
CA TYR A 141 -3.55 -7.01 -9.77
C TYR A 141 -4.46 -6.08 -8.99
N TYR A 142 -5.71 -6.48 -8.84
CA TYR A 142 -6.72 -5.66 -8.17
C TYR A 142 -7.63 -6.52 -7.30
N THR A 143 -8.22 -5.91 -6.31
CA THR A 143 -9.25 -6.55 -5.50
C THR A 143 -10.60 -6.34 -6.16
N ALA A 144 -11.24 -7.42 -6.59
CA ALA A 144 -12.63 -7.42 -7.02
C ALA A 144 -13.52 -7.58 -5.79
N TYR A 145 -14.40 -6.61 -5.49
CA TYR A 145 -15.25 -6.62 -4.32
C TYR A 145 -16.73 -6.76 -4.70
N CYS A 146 -17.36 -7.83 -4.21
CA CYS A 146 -18.81 -8.04 -4.28
C CYS A 146 -19.43 -7.74 -2.92
N ALA A 147 -20.01 -6.55 -2.76
CA ALA A 147 -20.55 -6.10 -1.48
C ALA A 147 -21.75 -6.94 -1.01
N ASP A 148 -22.59 -7.41 -1.91
CA ASP A 148 -23.76 -8.24 -1.57
C ASP A 148 -23.38 -9.60 -0.98
N LYS A 149 -22.25 -10.14 -1.42
CA LYS A 149 -21.70 -11.41 -0.92
C LYS A 149 -20.73 -11.22 0.25
N HIS A 150 -20.39 -9.96 0.59
CA HIS A 150 -19.30 -9.64 1.54
C HIS A 150 -18.01 -10.41 1.24
N SER A 151 -17.69 -10.55 -0.04
CA SER A 151 -16.55 -11.33 -0.51
C SER A 151 -15.71 -10.54 -1.51
N PHE A 152 -14.43 -10.81 -1.51
CA PHE A 152 -13.49 -10.21 -2.45
C PHE A 152 -12.44 -11.22 -2.93
N TRP A 153 -11.94 -10.97 -4.12
CA TRP A 153 -10.96 -11.83 -4.80
C TRP A 153 -9.79 -10.98 -5.30
N LEU A 154 -8.60 -11.51 -5.17
CA LEU A 154 -7.43 -10.95 -5.85
C LEU A 154 -7.47 -11.40 -7.31
N CYS A 155 -7.64 -10.44 -8.21
CA CYS A 155 -7.79 -10.64 -9.64
C CYS A 155 -6.62 -10.03 -10.41
N VAL A 156 -6.45 -10.46 -11.67
CA VAL A 156 -5.46 -9.90 -12.58
C VAL A 156 -6.10 -9.49 -13.91
N ALA A 157 -5.62 -8.38 -14.48
CA ALA A 157 -5.91 -7.98 -15.86
C ALA A 157 -4.62 -7.55 -16.57
N THR A 158 -4.61 -7.68 -17.89
CA THR A 158 -3.46 -7.33 -18.75
C THR A 158 -3.81 -6.26 -19.77
N SER A 159 -2.82 -5.45 -20.15
CA SER A 159 -2.95 -4.38 -21.15
C SER A 159 -1.63 -4.18 -21.88
N ALA A 160 -1.70 -3.74 -23.14
CA ALA A 160 -0.53 -3.27 -23.91
C ALA A 160 -0.35 -1.74 -23.82
N ASP A 161 -1.33 -0.99 -23.31
CA ASP A 161 -1.35 0.49 -23.42
C ASP A 161 -1.87 1.22 -22.17
N MET A 162 -2.15 0.50 -21.07
CA MET A 162 -2.71 1.03 -19.82
C MET A 162 -4.15 1.57 -19.94
N LYS A 163 -4.78 1.47 -21.09
CA LYS A 163 -6.10 2.05 -21.39
C LYS A 163 -7.15 0.99 -21.67
N HIS A 164 -6.73 -0.09 -22.33
CA HIS A 164 -7.58 -1.21 -22.71
C HIS A 164 -7.11 -2.46 -21.98
N TRP A 165 -7.98 -3.06 -21.18
CA TRP A 165 -7.63 -4.15 -20.27
C TRP A 165 -8.41 -5.43 -20.59
N THR A 166 -7.71 -6.54 -20.55
CA THR A 166 -8.30 -7.89 -20.59
C THR A 166 -8.28 -8.47 -19.19
N LYS A 167 -9.43 -8.71 -18.59
CA LYS A 167 -9.58 -9.32 -17.27
C LYS A 167 -9.47 -10.84 -17.35
N HIS A 168 -8.71 -11.43 -16.42
CA HIS A 168 -8.51 -12.88 -16.33
C HIS A 168 -9.25 -13.51 -15.13
N GLY A 169 -9.84 -12.71 -14.24
CA GLY A 169 -10.52 -13.18 -13.03
C GLY A 169 -9.55 -13.44 -11.87
N PRO A 170 -9.96 -14.23 -10.88
CA PRO A 170 -9.14 -14.58 -9.73
C PRO A 170 -7.84 -15.28 -10.13
N ILE A 171 -6.72 -14.87 -9.50
CA ILE A 171 -5.38 -15.34 -9.87
C ILE A 171 -5.16 -16.85 -9.62
N TRP A 172 -5.97 -17.47 -8.79
CA TRP A 172 -5.90 -18.92 -8.51
C TRP A 172 -6.80 -19.77 -9.43
N GLY A 173 -7.66 -19.14 -10.25
CA GLY A 173 -8.63 -19.85 -11.06
C GLY A 173 -9.76 -20.53 -10.24
N ASP A 174 -9.68 -20.46 -8.92
CA ASP A 174 -10.61 -21.05 -7.96
C ASP A 174 -11.40 -19.96 -7.24
N TRP A 175 -12.72 -19.96 -7.42
CA TRP A 175 -13.65 -18.98 -6.85
C TRP A 175 -13.94 -19.19 -5.35
N ASP A 176 -13.60 -20.35 -4.80
CA ASP A 176 -13.72 -20.63 -3.37
C ASP A 176 -12.56 -20.02 -2.56
N ILE A 177 -11.43 -19.73 -3.21
CA ILE A 177 -10.32 -18.97 -2.62
C ILE A 177 -10.67 -17.48 -2.67
N LYS A 178 -11.24 -16.96 -1.60
CA LYS A 178 -11.73 -15.59 -1.48
C LYS A 178 -11.28 -14.93 -0.18
N ASN A 179 -11.57 -13.63 -0.05
CA ASN A 179 -11.19 -12.78 1.08
C ASN A 179 -9.68 -12.64 1.23
N ILE A 180 -8.97 -12.67 0.10
CA ILE A 180 -7.53 -12.40 -0.05
C ILE A 180 -7.35 -11.23 -1.01
N LYS A 181 -6.48 -10.30 -0.68
CA LYS A 181 -6.22 -9.06 -1.40
C LYS A 181 -4.74 -8.63 -1.33
N ASN A 182 -4.41 -7.45 -1.88
CA ASN A 182 -3.12 -6.77 -1.74
C ASN A 182 -1.93 -7.58 -2.28
N GLY A 183 -2.00 -7.94 -3.57
CA GLY A 183 -0.95 -8.73 -4.23
C GLY A 183 0.32 -7.92 -4.53
N ALA A 184 1.33 -7.98 -3.67
CA ALA A 184 2.64 -7.37 -3.87
C ALA A 184 3.56 -8.32 -4.63
N ILE A 185 3.75 -8.09 -5.93
CA ILE A 185 4.66 -8.88 -6.78
C ILE A 185 6.09 -8.48 -6.48
N LEU A 186 6.99 -9.48 -6.41
CA LEU A 186 8.41 -9.25 -6.25
C LEU A 186 9.01 -8.66 -7.51
N THR A 187 9.61 -7.48 -7.39
CA THR A 187 10.24 -6.74 -8.49
C THR A 187 11.70 -6.39 -8.18
N ASP A 188 12.44 -6.02 -9.20
CA ASP A 188 13.71 -5.29 -9.08
C ASP A 188 13.47 -3.78 -8.85
N PRO A 189 14.52 -2.96 -8.62
CA PRO A 189 14.37 -1.51 -8.45
C PRO A 189 13.83 -0.77 -9.68
N SER A 190 13.84 -1.39 -10.86
CA SER A 190 13.21 -0.86 -12.08
C SER A 190 11.74 -1.25 -12.19
N ASN A 191 11.17 -1.84 -11.15
CA ASN A 191 9.81 -2.35 -11.07
C ASN A 191 9.49 -3.41 -12.13
N ARG A 192 10.48 -4.27 -12.46
CA ARG A 192 10.31 -5.44 -13.30
C ARG A 192 10.15 -6.68 -12.44
N PRO A 193 9.19 -7.56 -12.73
CA PRO A 193 9.01 -8.79 -11.97
C PRO A 193 10.22 -9.71 -12.12
N VAL A 194 10.67 -10.29 -11.01
CA VAL A 194 11.82 -11.20 -10.97
C VAL A 194 11.40 -12.59 -10.55
N LYS A 195 12.14 -13.60 -11.02
CA LYS A 195 11.93 -14.99 -10.63
C LYS A 195 12.91 -15.41 -9.54
N ILE A 196 12.41 -16.11 -8.53
CA ILE A 196 13.21 -16.85 -7.55
C ILE A 196 12.99 -18.34 -7.80
N ASN A 197 14.06 -19.08 -7.96
CA ASN A 197 14.00 -20.51 -8.28
C ASN A 197 13.08 -20.84 -9.47
N GLY A 198 13.09 -19.98 -10.50
CA GLY A 198 12.33 -20.15 -11.74
C GLY A 198 10.86 -19.70 -11.71
N LYS A 199 10.33 -19.29 -10.56
CA LYS A 199 8.94 -18.80 -10.42
C LYS A 199 8.90 -17.34 -9.99
N TYR A 200 7.91 -16.59 -10.47
CA TYR A 200 7.54 -15.26 -9.92
C TYR A 200 6.95 -15.45 -8.53
N VAL A 201 7.13 -14.43 -7.68
CA VAL A 201 6.70 -14.44 -6.27
C VAL A 201 5.75 -13.28 -6.04
N LEU A 202 4.65 -13.54 -5.32
CA LEU A 202 3.67 -12.56 -4.90
C LEU A 202 3.34 -12.78 -3.43
N TYR A 203 3.31 -11.69 -2.66
CA TYR A 203 2.84 -11.66 -1.27
C TYR A 203 1.45 -11.06 -1.22
N CYS A 204 0.52 -11.70 -0.51
CA CYS A 204 -0.84 -11.19 -0.33
C CYS A 204 -1.37 -11.52 1.06
N SER A 205 -2.51 -10.96 1.42
CA SER A 205 -3.09 -11.14 2.75
C SER A 205 -4.61 -11.20 2.72
N GLY A 206 -5.16 -11.84 3.71
CA GLY A 206 -6.59 -11.96 3.93
C GLY A 206 -6.90 -13.03 4.98
N ASN A 207 -8.13 -13.06 5.48
CA ASN A 207 -8.53 -14.02 6.52
C ASN A 207 -7.56 -14.10 7.70
N ASP A 208 -7.00 -12.93 8.09
CA ASP A 208 -6.02 -12.78 9.17
C ASP A 208 -4.70 -13.55 8.94
N THR A 209 -4.39 -13.87 7.70
CA THR A 209 -3.22 -14.65 7.29
C THR A 209 -2.44 -13.94 6.19
N ALA A 210 -1.13 -14.11 6.20
CA ALA A 210 -0.23 -13.72 5.12
C ALA A 210 0.04 -14.93 4.22
N TYR A 211 0.01 -14.70 2.91
CA TYR A 211 0.24 -15.74 1.91
C TYR A 211 1.39 -15.38 1.01
N ILE A 212 2.10 -16.39 0.54
CA ILE A 212 3.02 -16.31 -0.60
C ILE A 212 2.44 -17.13 -1.75
N CYS A 213 2.56 -16.59 -2.95
CA CYS A 213 2.08 -17.23 -4.15
C CYS A 213 3.21 -17.32 -5.18
N TYR A 214 3.18 -18.35 -5.99
CA TYR A 214 4.15 -18.62 -7.03
C TYR A 214 3.48 -18.75 -8.39
N SER A 215 4.11 -18.21 -9.44
CA SER A 215 3.61 -18.25 -10.81
C SER A 215 4.73 -18.45 -11.82
N GLU A 216 4.41 -19.05 -12.95
CA GLU A 216 5.30 -19.14 -14.10
C GLU A 216 5.02 -18.07 -15.16
N ASP A 217 3.79 -17.52 -15.17
CA ASP A 217 3.25 -16.67 -16.25
C ASP A 217 2.66 -15.31 -15.80
N LEU A 218 2.64 -15.01 -14.48
CA LEU A 218 2.05 -13.80 -13.89
C LEU A 218 0.51 -13.73 -13.96
N ILE A 219 -0.16 -14.78 -14.43
CA ILE A 219 -1.61 -14.85 -14.53
C ILE A 219 -2.17 -15.90 -13.57
N HIS A 220 -1.58 -17.09 -13.60
CA HIS A 220 -2.00 -18.22 -12.79
C HIS A 220 -1.03 -18.42 -11.62
N TRP A 221 -1.57 -18.46 -10.40
CA TRP A 221 -0.78 -18.50 -9.17
C TRP A 221 -1.15 -19.68 -8.29
N GLU A 222 -0.12 -20.31 -7.72
CA GLU A 222 -0.26 -21.29 -6.65
C GLU A 222 -0.09 -20.61 -5.31
N ILE A 223 -1.06 -20.76 -4.39
CA ILE A 223 -1.02 -20.15 -3.06
C ILE A 223 -0.36 -21.08 -2.04
N LYS A 224 0.39 -20.46 -1.13
CA LYS A 224 0.95 -21.14 0.05
C LYS A 224 0.83 -20.23 1.25
N ASP A 225 0.46 -20.78 2.39
CA ASP A 225 0.42 -20.04 3.66
C ASP A 225 1.83 -19.71 4.14
N ILE A 226 2.02 -18.49 4.64
CA ILE A 226 3.25 -18.10 5.32
C ILE A 226 2.92 -17.90 6.78
N GLU A 227 3.39 -18.80 7.63
CA GLU A 227 3.35 -18.59 9.08
C GLU A 227 4.41 -17.56 9.48
N ASN A 228 4.00 -16.55 10.28
CA ASN A 228 4.88 -15.60 10.96
C ASN A 228 5.64 -14.54 10.12
N VAL A 229 5.14 -14.12 8.98
CA VAL A 229 5.65 -12.88 8.31
C VAL A 229 5.26 -11.63 9.10
N ILE A 230 4.48 -11.77 10.15
CA ILE A 230 3.76 -10.69 10.84
C ILE A 230 4.46 -10.32 12.17
N PRO A 231 4.92 -9.07 12.37
CA PRO A 231 5.40 -8.60 13.67
C PRO A 231 4.28 -8.68 14.72
N LYS A 232 4.62 -9.07 15.95
CA LYS A 232 3.67 -9.02 17.05
C LYS A 232 3.22 -7.58 17.28
N GLY A 233 1.88 -7.37 17.34
CA GLY A 233 1.28 -6.06 17.63
C GLY A 233 0.75 -5.29 16.42
N PHE A 234 0.95 -5.78 15.21
CA PHE A 234 0.34 -5.23 14.01
C PHE A 234 -0.80 -6.14 13.53
N TYR A 235 -1.93 -5.58 13.08
CA TYR A 235 -3.11 -6.34 12.67
C TYR A 235 -3.99 -5.56 11.69
N PRO A 236 -4.67 -6.18 10.71
CA PRO A 236 -4.17 -7.13 9.72
C PRO A 236 -3.37 -6.41 8.61
N TRP A 237 -2.55 -7.16 7.88
CA TRP A 237 -1.53 -6.67 6.97
C TRP A 237 -2.07 -6.37 5.57
N GLU A 238 -1.56 -5.27 5.00
CA GLU A 238 -1.65 -5.03 3.57
C GLU A 238 -0.24 -4.98 3.00
N PHE A 239 0.08 -5.90 2.10
CA PHE A 239 1.35 -5.86 1.39
C PHE A 239 1.29 -4.80 0.29
N CYS A 240 2.24 -3.88 0.33
CA CYS A 240 2.24 -2.74 -0.57
C CYS A 240 3.18 -2.96 -1.76
N MET A 241 4.38 -3.46 -1.49
CA MET A 241 5.43 -3.67 -2.49
C MET A 241 6.43 -4.71 -1.97
N ALA A 242 6.97 -5.53 -2.87
CA ALA A 242 8.10 -6.41 -2.59
C ALA A 242 9.22 -6.10 -3.59
N MET A 243 10.45 -5.90 -3.11
CA MET A 243 11.58 -5.52 -3.94
C MET A 243 12.84 -6.29 -3.57
N THR A 244 13.58 -6.75 -4.56
CA THR A 244 14.92 -7.36 -4.41
C THR A 244 15.97 -6.56 -5.17
N ASP A 245 17.23 -6.96 -5.04
CA ASP A 245 18.37 -6.34 -5.73
C ASP A 245 18.59 -4.85 -5.44
N TYR A 246 18.03 -4.36 -4.32
CA TYR A 246 18.27 -3.02 -3.82
C TYR A 246 19.55 -2.99 -2.98
N GLU A 247 20.43 -2.06 -3.25
CA GLU A 247 21.60 -1.79 -2.38
C GLU A 247 21.13 -1.11 -1.07
N PRO A 248 21.67 -1.49 0.10
CA PRO A 248 22.75 -2.45 0.36
C PRO A 248 22.31 -3.91 0.53
N THR A 249 21.06 -4.23 0.23
CA THR A 249 20.43 -5.50 0.61
C THR A 249 20.27 -6.52 -0.52
N LYS A 250 21.17 -6.54 -1.51
CA LYS A 250 21.10 -7.41 -2.71
C LYS A 250 20.79 -8.89 -2.46
N GLN A 251 21.14 -9.40 -1.28
CA GLN A 251 20.93 -10.79 -0.89
C GLN A 251 19.53 -11.05 -0.28
N ASN A 252 18.69 -10.03 -0.20
CA ASN A 252 17.42 -10.08 0.47
C ASN A 252 16.31 -9.43 -0.35
N ILE A 253 15.08 -9.64 0.10
CA ILE A 253 13.87 -9.01 -0.37
C ILE A 253 13.42 -8.04 0.70
N ILE A 254 13.07 -6.81 0.32
CA ILE A 254 12.39 -5.86 1.21
C ILE A 254 10.91 -5.89 0.89
N LEU A 255 10.11 -6.22 1.89
CA LEU A 255 8.67 -6.24 1.79
C LEU A 255 8.10 -5.04 2.56
N PHE A 256 7.39 -4.16 1.86
CA PHE A 256 6.70 -3.01 2.44
C PHE A 256 5.31 -3.43 2.92
N LEU A 257 5.02 -3.06 4.14
CA LEU A 257 3.81 -3.45 4.87
C LEU A 257 3.01 -2.21 5.25
N GLY A 258 1.71 -2.23 4.99
CA GLY A 258 0.76 -1.34 5.62
C GLY A 258 -0.01 -2.08 6.69
N SER A 259 -0.18 -1.51 7.88
CA SER A 259 -0.97 -2.13 8.93
C SER A 259 -1.82 -1.11 9.68
N ARG A 260 -2.94 -1.56 10.23
CA ARG A 260 -3.66 -0.79 11.22
C ARG A 260 -2.88 -0.84 12.53
N HIS A 261 -2.47 0.32 13.02
CA HIS A 261 -1.75 0.41 14.27
C HIS A 261 -2.73 0.39 15.44
N ASN A 262 -2.54 -0.53 16.38
CA ASN A 262 -3.21 -0.44 17.67
C ASN A 262 -2.57 0.73 18.44
N GLY A 263 -3.33 1.80 18.70
CA GLY A 263 -2.92 2.78 19.69
C GLY A 263 -2.56 2.03 20.99
N GLY A 264 -1.49 2.43 21.68
CA GLY A 264 -0.95 1.72 22.86
C GLY A 264 -1.91 1.44 24.02
N ASN A 265 -3.20 1.77 23.88
CA ASN A 265 -4.31 1.47 24.79
C ASN A 265 -5.18 0.26 24.37
N GLY A 266 -4.80 -0.45 23.30
CA GLY A 266 -5.53 -1.62 22.80
C GLY A 266 -6.75 -1.31 21.94
N GLU A 267 -7.08 -0.03 21.70
CA GLU A 267 -8.12 0.37 20.76
C GLU A 267 -7.58 0.30 19.32
N MET A 268 -8.32 -0.39 18.44
CA MET A 268 -8.02 -0.37 17.00
C MET A 268 -8.28 1.03 16.45
N THR A 269 -7.22 1.78 16.19
CA THR A 269 -7.31 2.98 15.37
C THR A 269 -7.36 2.58 13.90
N TRP A 270 -8.23 3.21 13.11
CA TRP A 270 -8.33 3.01 11.67
C TRP A 270 -7.13 3.62 10.91
N ASN A 271 -6.07 3.93 11.60
CA ASN A 271 -4.89 4.61 11.08
C ASN A 271 -3.88 3.58 10.59
N TYR A 272 -3.55 3.63 9.29
CA TYR A 272 -2.53 2.79 8.68
C TYR A 272 -1.13 3.34 8.97
N ALA A 273 -0.29 2.51 9.51
CA ALA A 273 1.13 2.76 9.64
C ALA A 273 1.92 1.92 8.63
N LEU A 274 3.08 2.41 8.18
CA LEU A 274 3.90 1.72 7.20
C LEU A 274 5.18 1.20 7.83
N GLY A 275 5.49 -0.07 7.58
CA GLY A 275 6.69 -0.75 8.03
C GLY A 275 7.40 -1.50 6.89
N GLN A 276 8.53 -2.10 7.22
CA GLN A 276 9.28 -2.95 6.30
C GLN A 276 9.72 -4.24 6.99
N SER A 277 9.83 -5.32 6.22
CA SER A 277 10.48 -6.55 6.66
C SER A 277 11.52 -6.98 5.64
N LEU A 278 12.59 -7.60 6.15
CA LEU A 278 13.67 -8.16 5.37
C LEU A 278 13.45 -9.66 5.24
N ILE A 279 13.42 -10.15 4.02
CA ILE A 279 13.16 -11.55 3.68
C ILE A 279 14.35 -12.11 2.93
N LYS A 280 14.67 -13.37 3.16
CA LYS A 280 15.79 -14.04 2.51
C LYS A 280 15.49 -14.29 1.02
N LYS A 281 16.37 -13.83 0.11
CA LYS A 281 16.13 -13.92 -1.33
C LYS A 281 16.08 -15.36 -1.85
N ASP A 282 16.95 -16.23 -1.37
CA ASP A 282 16.99 -17.63 -1.78
C ASP A 282 15.89 -18.50 -1.13
N ASN A 283 15.22 -17.95 -0.10
CA ASN A 283 14.06 -18.55 0.53
C ASN A 283 13.02 -17.46 0.87
N PRO A 284 12.17 -17.08 -0.07
CA PRO A 284 11.25 -15.97 0.08
C PRO A 284 10.15 -16.17 1.15
N GLU A 285 10.12 -17.34 1.78
CA GLU A 285 9.25 -17.65 2.92
C GLU A 285 9.93 -17.33 4.27
N LYS A 286 11.24 -17.05 4.26
CA LYS A 286 12.01 -16.86 5.49
C LYS A 286 12.26 -15.39 5.81
N ILE A 287 11.66 -14.91 6.90
CA ILE A 287 11.94 -13.60 7.46
C ILE A 287 13.35 -13.60 8.08
N VAL A 288 14.10 -12.54 7.79
CA VAL A 288 15.40 -12.26 8.39
C VAL A 288 15.23 -11.31 9.56
N GLU A 289 14.51 -10.20 9.32
CA GLU A 289 14.31 -9.14 10.29
C GLU A 289 13.03 -8.36 9.97
N ILE A 290 12.45 -7.69 10.97
CA ILE A 290 11.26 -6.84 10.83
C ILE A 290 11.54 -5.55 11.59
N MET A 291 11.11 -4.41 11.04
CA MET A 291 11.17 -3.13 11.75
C MET A 291 10.30 -3.18 13.01
N GLU A 292 10.86 -2.76 14.13
CA GLU A 292 10.12 -2.68 15.39
C GLU A 292 9.10 -1.55 15.38
N ASP A 293 9.48 -0.40 14.79
CA ASP A 293 8.63 0.80 14.69
C ASP A 293 8.24 1.08 13.24
N PRO A 294 7.01 1.54 12.98
CA PRO A 294 6.61 1.97 11.64
C PRO A 294 7.42 3.20 11.21
N TYR A 295 7.85 3.24 9.95
CA TYR A 295 8.59 4.37 9.40
C TYR A 295 7.69 5.56 9.02
N MET A 296 6.40 5.35 8.91
CA MET A 296 5.41 6.39 8.61
C MET A 296 4.09 6.08 9.31
N VAL A 297 3.60 7.06 10.06
CA VAL A 297 2.29 7.03 10.72
C VAL A 297 1.40 8.13 10.15
N PRO A 298 0.08 8.01 10.21
CA PRO A 298 -0.84 9.09 9.84
C PRO A 298 -0.59 10.35 10.69
N THR A 299 -0.83 11.50 10.10
CA THR A 299 -0.77 12.82 10.77
C THR A 299 -2.17 13.28 11.12
#